data_34262c1308959198db75f1cad52c544c
#
_entry.id   34262c1308959198db75f1cad52c544c
#
_cell.length_a   1.000
_cell.length_b   1.000
_cell.length_c   1.000
_cell.angle_alpha   90.00
_cell.angle_beta   90.00
_cell.angle_gamma   90.00
#
_symmetry.space_group_name_H-M   'P 1'
#
loop_
_entity.id
_entity.type
_entity.pdbx_description
1 polymer ?
#
loop_
_entity_poly.entity_id
_entity_poly.type
_entity_poly.pdbx_seq_one_letter_code
_entity_poly.pdbx_strand_id
1 'polypeptide(L)'
;MKQMLKIELERAFKSAGLKVSLLIGIVISALHFFQKVLPTALDPLHFYKTGNLETVANVNNMWMAMGEGWHYTLYVRLIPLLAVVPYAVTYYTDYKKGIVKNYYTRTKKINYISAKYIPVFLTGGTAAVAPLVLDLIATSAVMPSFIAISHTVPCNGNGIWSYILFSHPYIYYSLYFILQFICAGLMATMSLVVS
;
A
#
# COMPACT_ATOMS: atom_id res chain seq x y z
N MET A 1 9.94 -19.60 -20.24
CA MET A 1 9.43 -19.01 -18.99
C MET A 1 9.93 -17.58 -18.75
N LYS A 2 11.24 -17.31 -18.73
CA LYS A 2 11.80 -15.95 -18.46
C LYS A 2 11.29 -14.86 -19.41
N GLN A 3 11.30 -15.08 -20.72
CA GLN A 3 10.82 -14.10 -21.70
C GLN A 3 9.32 -13.79 -21.53
N MET A 4 8.51 -14.82 -21.30
CA MET A 4 7.07 -14.66 -21.09
C MET A 4 6.77 -13.87 -19.81
N LEU A 5 7.45 -14.19 -18.72
CA LEU A 5 7.32 -13.46 -17.46
C LEU A 5 7.72 -11.97 -17.64
N LYS A 6 8.79 -11.69 -18.37
CA LYS A 6 9.22 -10.31 -18.66
C LYS A 6 8.15 -9.53 -19.42
N ILE A 7 7.56 -10.12 -20.47
CA ILE A 7 6.50 -9.49 -21.26
C ILE A 7 5.27 -9.21 -20.39
N GLU A 8 4.85 -10.18 -19.58
CA GLU A 8 3.69 -10.01 -18.70
C GLU A 8 3.94 -8.98 -17.58
N LEU A 9 5.16 -8.91 -17.03
CA LEU A 9 5.55 -7.87 -16.08
C LEU A 9 5.50 -6.47 -16.73
N GLU A 10 6.10 -6.29 -17.89
CA GLU A 10 6.07 -5.01 -18.60
C GLU A 10 4.63 -4.58 -18.91
N ARG A 11 3.78 -5.52 -19.33
CA ARG A 11 2.36 -5.28 -19.62
C ARG A 11 1.60 -4.90 -18.35
N ALA A 12 1.88 -5.56 -17.22
CA ALA A 12 1.24 -5.30 -15.95
C ALA A 12 1.60 -3.91 -15.40
N PHE A 13 2.88 -3.56 -15.40
CA PHE A 13 3.33 -2.25 -14.91
C PHE A 13 2.95 -1.08 -15.84
N LYS A 14 2.75 -1.32 -17.14
CA LYS A 14 2.27 -0.32 -18.09
C LYS A 14 0.74 -0.24 -18.15
N SER A 15 0.01 -1.11 -17.43
CA SER A 15 -1.44 -1.18 -17.47
C SER A 15 -2.12 0.12 -17.01
N ALA A 16 -3.22 0.48 -17.68
CA ALA A 16 -4.04 1.62 -17.26
C ALA A 16 -4.64 1.37 -15.85
N GLY A 17 -4.99 0.12 -15.53
CA GLY A 17 -5.52 -0.26 -14.23
C GLY A 17 -4.58 0.06 -13.07
N LEU A 18 -3.27 -0.23 -13.21
CA LEU A 18 -2.28 0.14 -12.19
C LEU A 18 -2.18 1.66 -12.01
N LYS A 19 -2.16 2.41 -13.11
CA LYS A 19 -2.12 3.87 -13.05
C LYS A 19 -3.33 4.45 -12.34
N VAL A 20 -4.52 3.94 -12.62
CA VAL A 20 -5.77 4.36 -11.95
C VAL A 20 -5.74 4.01 -10.46
N SER A 21 -5.34 2.80 -10.10
CA SER A 21 -5.24 2.39 -8.69
C SER A 21 -4.24 3.25 -7.92
N LEU A 22 -3.06 3.50 -8.48
CA LEU A 22 -2.05 4.37 -7.89
C LEU A 22 -2.57 5.81 -7.77
N LEU A 23 -3.24 6.34 -8.79
CA LEU A 23 -3.80 7.69 -8.77
C LEU A 23 -4.82 7.83 -7.63
N ILE A 24 -5.74 6.89 -7.48
CA ILE A 24 -6.73 6.91 -6.39
C ILE A 24 -6.01 6.88 -5.03
N GLY A 25 -5.04 5.98 -4.83
CA GLY A 25 -4.27 5.90 -3.60
C GLY A 25 -3.49 7.19 -3.29
N ILE A 26 -2.83 7.77 -4.29
CA ILE A 26 -2.08 9.03 -4.17
C ILE A 26 -3.02 10.20 -3.83
N VAL A 27 -4.21 10.25 -4.43
CA VAL A 27 -5.20 11.30 -4.11
C VAL A 27 -5.62 11.21 -2.64
N ILE A 28 -5.89 10.02 -2.12
CA ILE A 28 -6.25 9.83 -0.70
C ILE A 28 -5.09 10.26 0.21
N SER A 29 -3.86 9.84 -0.12
CA SER A 29 -2.65 10.24 0.60
C SER A 29 -2.43 11.76 0.56
N ALA A 30 -2.62 12.39 -0.59
CA ALA A 30 -2.53 13.85 -0.71
C ALA A 30 -3.62 14.58 0.11
N LEU A 31 -4.86 14.08 0.08
CA LEU A 31 -5.93 14.64 0.92
C LEU A 31 -5.58 14.54 2.41
N HIS A 32 -5.04 13.40 2.85
CA HIS A 32 -4.54 13.24 4.22
C HIS A 32 -3.46 14.28 4.55
N PHE A 33 -2.46 14.40 3.69
CA PHE A 33 -1.36 15.34 3.87
C PHE A 33 -1.85 16.80 3.99
N PHE A 34 -2.67 17.26 3.04
CA PHE A 34 -3.15 18.64 3.03
C PHE A 34 -4.20 18.96 4.11
N GLN A 35 -5.02 18.00 4.50
CA GLN A 35 -6.10 18.24 5.47
C GLN A 35 -5.67 18.01 6.92
N LYS A 36 -4.70 17.11 7.17
CA LYS A 36 -4.29 16.75 8.54
C LYS A 36 -2.84 17.14 8.83
N VAL A 37 -1.88 16.68 8.02
CA VAL A 37 -0.46 16.84 8.30
C VAL A 37 -0.02 18.30 8.19
N LEU A 38 -0.29 18.92 7.06
CA LEU A 38 0.17 20.29 6.77
C LEU A 38 -0.41 21.35 7.72
N PRO A 39 -1.72 21.38 8.02
CA PRO A 39 -2.27 22.33 8.98
C PRO A 39 -1.69 22.17 10.39
N THR A 40 -1.47 20.94 10.82
CA THR A 40 -0.86 20.65 12.13
C THR A 40 0.60 21.12 12.18
N ALA A 41 1.34 20.96 11.09
CA ALA A 41 2.73 21.42 11.01
C ALA A 41 2.87 22.94 10.97
N LEU A 42 1.89 23.63 10.39
CA LEU A 42 1.89 25.11 10.30
C LEU A 42 1.34 25.81 11.54
N ASP A 43 0.72 25.09 12.49
CA ASP A 43 0.25 25.66 13.76
C ASP A 43 1.34 25.60 14.83
N PRO A 44 2.16 26.65 15.00
CA PRO A 44 3.22 26.67 16.00
C PRO A 44 2.69 26.65 17.44
N LEU A 45 1.40 27.01 17.65
CA LEU A 45 0.75 26.96 18.96
C LEU A 45 0.29 25.53 19.33
N HIS A 46 0.21 24.63 18.37
CA HIS A 46 -0.17 23.24 18.63
C HIS A 46 0.79 22.58 19.64
N PHE A 47 2.08 22.84 19.50
CA PHE A 47 3.12 22.35 20.40
C PHE A 47 3.04 22.94 21.83
N TYR A 48 2.53 24.16 21.96
CA TYR A 48 2.43 24.85 23.26
C TYR A 48 1.09 24.62 23.96
N LYS A 49 0.00 24.40 23.22
CA LYS A 49 -1.33 24.16 23.80
C LYS A 49 -1.44 22.84 24.53
N THR A 50 -0.67 21.84 24.14
CA THR A 50 -0.74 20.51 24.72
C THR A 50 0.08 20.35 25.98
N GLY A 51 1.05 21.21 26.27
CA GLY A 51 1.84 21.25 27.52
C GLY A 51 2.65 19.99 27.85
N ASN A 52 2.38 18.89 27.16
CA ASN A 52 3.01 17.60 27.32
C ASN A 52 3.70 17.19 26.02
N LEU A 53 4.98 16.85 26.07
CA LEU A 53 5.73 16.32 24.95
C LEU A 53 5.10 15.03 24.35
N GLU A 54 4.32 14.33 25.17
CA GLU A 54 3.62 13.10 24.77
C GLU A 54 2.53 13.31 23.73
N THR A 55 1.94 14.50 23.66
CA THR A 55 0.86 14.86 22.73
C THR A 55 1.33 15.67 21.54
N VAL A 56 2.64 15.91 21.41
CA VAL A 56 3.21 16.64 20.28
C VAL A 56 3.06 15.83 19.00
N ALA A 57 2.57 16.49 17.96
CA ALA A 57 2.46 15.91 16.63
C ALA A 57 3.84 15.49 16.11
N ASN A 58 3.95 14.24 15.70
CA ASN A 58 5.16 13.64 15.17
C ASN A 58 4.84 12.64 14.05
N VAL A 59 5.85 12.16 13.35
CA VAL A 59 5.67 11.19 12.25
C VAL A 59 4.90 9.95 12.71
N ASN A 60 5.16 9.45 13.94
CA ASN A 60 4.59 8.19 14.42
C ASN A 60 3.08 8.28 14.69
N ASN A 61 2.55 9.47 15.01
CA ASN A 61 1.12 9.66 15.27
C ASN A 61 0.38 10.35 14.11
N MET A 62 1.11 11.00 13.19
CA MET A 62 0.52 11.72 12.06
C MET A 62 0.54 10.95 10.76
N TRP A 63 1.38 9.92 10.61
CA TRP A 63 1.36 9.07 9.43
C TRP A 63 0.00 8.39 9.25
N MET A 64 -0.53 8.37 8.03
CA MET A 64 -1.89 7.91 7.72
C MET A 64 -2.20 6.52 8.30
N ALA A 65 -1.27 5.57 8.24
CA ALA A 65 -1.50 4.21 8.72
C ALA A 65 -1.48 4.07 10.26
N MET A 66 -0.94 5.05 10.98
CA MET A 66 -0.90 5.07 12.45
C MET A 66 -1.87 6.09 13.04
N GLY A 67 -2.27 7.09 12.27
CA GLY A 67 -3.17 8.13 12.71
C GLY A 67 -4.64 7.68 12.71
N GLU A 68 -5.41 8.15 13.67
CA GLU A 68 -6.87 8.05 13.63
C GLU A 68 -7.41 9.02 12.57
N GLY A 69 -8.20 8.51 11.64
CA GLY A 69 -8.80 9.36 10.63
C GLY A 69 -9.60 8.59 9.58
N TRP A 70 -10.56 9.30 8.97
CA TRP A 70 -11.39 8.73 7.91
C TRP A 70 -10.58 8.37 6.65
N HIS A 71 -9.45 9.03 6.39
CA HIS A 71 -8.56 8.77 5.26
C HIS A 71 -8.02 7.33 5.29
N TYR A 72 -7.48 6.92 6.45
CA TYR A 72 -7.00 5.55 6.62
C TYR A 72 -8.13 4.52 6.52
N THR A 73 -9.25 4.79 7.18
CA THR A 73 -10.42 3.90 7.13
C THR A 73 -10.93 3.73 5.69
N LEU A 74 -11.01 4.81 4.93
CA LEU A 74 -11.39 4.77 3.52
C LEU A 74 -10.36 3.99 2.70
N TYR A 75 -9.07 4.27 2.92
CA TYR A 75 -7.98 3.62 2.22
C TYR A 75 -8.00 2.10 2.42
N VAL A 76 -8.09 1.63 3.67
CA VAL A 76 -8.13 0.20 4.01
C VAL A 76 -9.33 -0.50 3.36
N ARG A 77 -10.50 0.13 3.35
CA ARG A 77 -11.68 -0.41 2.67
C ARG A 77 -11.52 -0.52 1.16
N LEU A 78 -10.72 0.36 0.56
CA LEU A 78 -10.47 0.36 -0.88
C LEU A 78 -9.32 -0.57 -1.28
N ILE A 79 -8.44 -1.00 -0.36
CA ILE A 79 -7.29 -1.87 -0.66
C ILE A 79 -7.67 -3.09 -1.50
N PRO A 80 -8.71 -3.88 -1.20
CA PRO A 80 -9.06 -5.05 -2.00
C PRO A 80 -9.36 -4.67 -3.46
N LEU A 81 -10.06 -3.56 -3.66
CA LEU A 81 -10.37 -3.07 -5.00
C LEU A 81 -9.13 -2.54 -5.72
N LEU A 82 -8.32 -1.73 -5.03
CA LEU A 82 -7.06 -1.19 -5.57
C LEU A 82 -6.06 -2.29 -5.93
N ALA A 83 -6.05 -3.40 -5.21
CA ALA A 83 -5.18 -4.55 -5.48
C ALA A 83 -5.64 -5.34 -6.72
N VAL A 84 -6.95 -5.47 -6.96
CA VAL A 84 -7.52 -6.27 -8.04
C VAL A 84 -7.50 -5.54 -9.39
N VAL A 85 -7.83 -4.25 -9.40
CA VAL A 85 -7.96 -3.43 -10.62
C VAL A 85 -6.71 -3.41 -11.52
N PRO A 86 -5.46 -3.42 -11.00
CA PRO A 86 -4.25 -3.28 -11.81
C PRO A 86 -4.15 -4.26 -12.98
N TYR A 87 -4.38 -5.53 -12.72
CA TYR A 87 -4.08 -6.54 -13.75
C TYR A 87 -5.00 -7.78 -13.76
N ALA A 88 -5.86 -7.98 -12.75
CA ALA A 88 -6.67 -9.19 -12.65
C ALA A 88 -7.62 -9.39 -13.85
N VAL A 89 -8.17 -8.31 -14.40
CA VAL A 89 -9.08 -8.33 -15.55
C VAL A 89 -8.41 -8.80 -16.85
N THR A 90 -7.08 -8.77 -16.93
CA THR A 90 -6.37 -9.14 -18.17
C THR A 90 -6.46 -10.63 -18.48
N TYR A 91 -6.55 -11.49 -17.45
CA TYR A 91 -6.75 -12.93 -17.69
C TYR A 91 -8.07 -13.22 -18.41
N TYR A 92 -9.16 -12.63 -17.91
CA TYR A 92 -10.47 -12.75 -18.56
C TYR A 92 -10.46 -12.24 -20.00
N THR A 93 -9.81 -11.11 -20.24
CA THR A 93 -9.69 -10.51 -21.57
C THR A 93 -8.90 -11.42 -22.52
N ASP A 94 -7.79 -12.00 -22.06
CA ASP A 94 -6.95 -12.93 -22.85
C ASP A 94 -7.69 -14.24 -23.12
N TYR A 95 -8.49 -14.73 -22.17
CA TYR A 95 -9.33 -15.91 -22.35
C TYR A 95 -10.41 -15.66 -23.40
N LYS A 96 -11.14 -14.56 -23.29
CA LYS A 96 -12.21 -14.18 -24.23
C LYS A 96 -11.71 -13.98 -25.66
N LYS A 97 -10.49 -13.44 -25.82
CA LYS A 97 -9.83 -13.26 -27.12
C LYS A 97 -9.20 -14.53 -27.68
N GLY A 98 -9.30 -15.66 -27.00
CA GLY A 98 -8.71 -16.93 -27.42
C GLY A 98 -7.18 -17.00 -27.37
N ILE A 99 -6.52 -15.98 -26.84
CA ILE A 99 -5.06 -15.88 -26.75
C ILE A 99 -4.51 -17.02 -25.89
N VAL A 100 -5.22 -17.42 -24.84
CA VAL A 100 -4.86 -18.50 -23.92
C VAL A 100 -4.64 -19.84 -24.65
N LYS A 101 -5.48 -20.16 -25.66
CA LYS A 101 -5.36 -21.38 -26.48
C LYS A 101 -4.02 -21.41 -27.22
N ASN A 102 -3.61 -20.29 -27.83
CA ASN A 102 -2.34 -20.17 -28.55
C ASN A 102 -1.11 -20.32 -27.65
N TYR A 103 -1.22 -19.93 -26.37
CA TYR A 103 -0.13 -20.14 -25.41
C TYR A 103 -0.04 -21.61 -24.97
N TYR A 104 -1.18 -22.29 -24.78
CA TYR A 104 -1.17 -23.70 -24.35
C TYR A 104 -0.62 -24.66 -25.42
N THR A 105 -0.68 -24.29 -26.70
CA THR A 105 -0.06 -25.08 -27.76
C THR A 105 1.47 -24.95 -27.82
N ARG A 106 2.02 -23.86 -27.30
CA ARG A 106 3.45 -23.53 -27.39
C ARG A 106 4.22 -23.68 -26.09
N THR A 107 3.54 -23.65 -24.92
CA THR A 107 4.19 -23.70 -23.61
C THR A 107 3.40 -24.57 -22.63
N LYS A 108 4.10 -25.12 -21.62
CA LYS A 108 3.44 -25.88 -20.55
C LYS A 108 2.47 -24.96 -19.78
N LYS A 109 1.26 -25.46 -19.50
CA LYS A 109 0.19 -24.74 -18.76
C LYS A 109 0.68 -24.07 -17.48
N ILE A 110 1.52 -24.75 -16.70
CA ILE A 110 2.09 -24.24 -15.45
C ILE A 110 2.91 -22.97 -15.66
N ASN A 111 3.69 -22.91 -16.75
CA ASN A 111 4.53 -21.74 -17.04
C ASN A 111 3.69 -20.51 -17.40
N TYR A 112 2.56 -20.70 -18.09
CA TYR A 112 1.62 -19.62 -18.41
C TYR A 112 0.94 -19.11 -17.13
N ILE A 113 0.45 -20.03 -16.30
CA ILE A 113 -0.21 -19.67 -15.04
C ILE A 113 0.75 -18.88 -14.15
N SER A 114 1.96 -19.37 -13.91
CA SER A 114 2.96 -18.66 -13.09
C SER A 114 3.32 -17.29 -13.66
N ALA A 115 3.41 -17.17 -15.00
CA ALA A 115 3.70 -15.89 -15.66
C ALA A 115 2.56 -14.87 -15.52
N LYS A 116 1.34 -15.31 -15.21
CA LYS A 116 0.20 -14.41 -14.90
C LYS A 116 0.12 -14.08 -13.41
N TYR A 117 0.29 -15.07 -12.53
CA TYR A 117 0.14 -14.87 -11.08
C TYR A 117 1.19 -13.90 -10.50
N ILE A 118 2.46 -14.03 -10.91
CA ILE A 118 3.54 -13.19 -10.39
C ILE A 118 3.30 -11.70 -10.69
N PRO A 119 3.01 -11.27 -11.93
CA PRO A 119 2.72 -9.86 -12.21
C PRO A 119 1.49 -9.32 -11.46
N VAL A 120 0.43 -10.13 -11.32
CA VAL A 120 -0.76 -9.73 -10.56
C VAL A 120 -0.43 -9.51 -9.09
N PHE A 121 0.31 -10.44 -8.47
CA PHE A 121 0.78 -10.31 -7.09
C PHE A 121 1.60 -9.03 -6.89
N LEU A 122 2.58 -8.79 -7.75
CA LEU A 122 3.46 -7.63 -7.65
C LEU A 122 2.71 -6.32 -7.87
N THR A 123 1.85 -6.24 -8.88
CA THR A 123 1.11 -5.00 -9.16
C THR A 123 0.03 -4.72 -8.13
N GLY A 124 -0.64 -5.74 -7.60
CA GLY A 124 -1.59 -5.60 -6.50
C GLY A 124 -0.92 -5.11 -5.22
N GLY A 125 0.22 -5.72 -4.86
CA GLY A 125 1.02 -5.30 -3.70
C GLY A 125 1.54 -3.87 -3.85
N THR A 126 2.09 -3.52 -5.02
CA THR A 126 2.60 -2.15 -5.27
C THR A 126 1.49 -1.11 -5.25
N ALA A 127 0.31 -1.40 -5.80
CA ALA A 127 -0.83 -0.49 -5.77
C ALA A 127 -1.30 -0.16 -4.35
N ALA A 128 -1.20 -1.13 -3.44
CA ALA A 128 -1.60 -0.95 -2.04
C ALA A 128 -0.51 -0.31 -1.17
N VAL A 129 0.77 -0.48 -1.46
CA VAL A 129 1.85 0.00 -0.59
C VAL A 129 2.40 1.35 -1.04
N ALA A 130 2.50 1.61 -2.34
CA ALA A 130 3.13 2.82 -2.85
C ALA A 130 2.51 4.12 -2.30
N PRO A 131 1.17 4.30 -2.21
CA PRO A 131 0.58 5.49 -1.62
C PRO A 131 0.91 5.68 -0.13
N LEU A 132 0.98 4.58 0.65
CA LEU A 132 1.34 4.64 2.07
C LEU A 132 2.81 5.04 2.28
N VAL A 133 3.70 4.56 1.42
CA VAL A 133 5.11 4.96 1.43
C VAL A 133 5.26 6.44 1.08
N LEU A 134 4.52 6.92 0.08
CA LEU A 134 4.53 8.33 -0.30
C LEU A 134 4.01 9.24 0.82
N ASP A 135 2.93 8.81 1.51
CA ASP A 135 2.40 9.54 2.66
C ASP A 135 3.40 9.58 3.82
N LEU A 136 4.10 8.46 4.10
CA LEU A 136 5.15 8.42 5.12
C LEU A 136 6.30 9.38 4.78
N ILE A 137 6.76 9.39 3.53
CA ILE A 137 7.83 10.28 3.08
C ILE A 137 7.40 11.75 3.21
N ALA A 138 6.18 12.07 2.75
CA ALA A 138 5.64 13.42 2.83
C ALA A 138 5.47 13.89 4.28
N THR A 139 4.95 13.02 5.15
CA THR A 139 4.80 13.30 6.59
C THR A 139 6.17 13.49 7.26
N SER A 140 7.15 12.64 6.95
CA SER A 140 8.51 12.74 7.50
C SER A 140 9.28 13.97 7.03
N ALA A 141 8.91 14.54 5.89
CA ALA A 141 9.53 15.77 5.38
C ALA A 141 9.11 17.03 6.15
N VAL A 142 7.95 17.01 6.81
CA VAL A 142 7.33 18.19 7.45
C VAL A 142 7.23 18.04 8.97
N MET A 143 7.06 16.83 9.48
CA MET A 143 6.88 16.53 10.89
C MET A 143 8.19 16.08 11.55
N PRO A 144 8.44 16.48 12.82
CA PRO A 144 9.58 15.99 13.57
C PRO A 144 9.44 14.50 13.88
N SER A 145 10.58 13.79 13.91
CA SER A 145 10.63 12.38 14.30
C SER A 145 11.08 12.28 15.74
N PHE A 146 10.14 12.01 16.64
CA PHE A 146 10.42 11.70 18.04
C PHE A 146 10.28 10.20 18.31
N ILE A 147 10.71 9.75 19.49
CA ILE A 147 10.50 8.38 19.96
C ILE A 147 8.99 8.14 20.09
N ALA A 148 8.52 7.01 19.58
CA ALA A 148 7.12 6.62 19.74
C ALA A 148 6.82 6.35 21.21
N ILE A 149 5.77 6.96 21.76
CA ILE A 149 5.34 6.78 23.14
C ILE A 149 3.95 6.16 23.13
N SER A 150 3.68 5.25 24.06
CA SER A 150 2.46 4.42 24.03
C SER A 150 1.15 5.22 24.11
N HIS A 151 1.18 6.43 24.67
CA HIS A 151 0.02 7.32 24.76
C HIS A 151 -0.25 8.15 23.49
N THR A 152 0.71 8.23 22.57
CA THR A 152 0.61 9.07 21.36
C THR A 152 0.34 8.27 20.09
N VAL A 153 0.51 6.95 20.16
CA VAL A 153 0.28 6.06 19.01
C VAL A 153 -0.95 5.20 19.31
N PRO A 154 -1.94 5.10 18.41
CA PRO A 154 -3.17 4.32 18.62
C PRO A 154 -2.92 2.80 18.69
N CYS A 155 -1.69 2.36 18.82
CA CYS A 155 -1.32 0.96 19.04
C CYS A 155 -1.29 0.66 20.53
N ASN A 156 -2.12 -0.29 20.98
CA ASN A 156 -2.03 -0.82 22.32
C ASN A 156 -0.61 -1.36 22.58
N GLY A 157 0.00 -0.97 23.69
CA GLY A 157 1.34 -1.43 24.06
C GLY A 157 1.49 -2.96 24.16
N ASN A 158 0.36 -3.69 24.17
CA ASN A 158 0.28 -5.15 24.16
C ASN A 158 0.09 -5.72 22.73
N GLY A 159 0.11 -4.88 21.68
CA GLY A 159 -0.03 -5.34 20.30
C GLY A 159 1.19 -6.14 19.82
N ILE A 160 0.97 -7.01 18.83
CA ILE A 160 2.05 -7.73 18.14
C ILE A 160 3.04 -6.71 17.58
N TRP A 161 4.34 -6.87 17.90
CA TRP A 161 5.42 -5.98 17.46
C TRP A 161 5.42 -4.56 18.08
N SER A 162 4.60 -4.28 19.07
CA SER A 162 4.61 -2.97 19.77
C SER A 162 6.02 -2.61 20.30
N TYR A 163 6.76 -3.57 20.83
CA TYR A 163 8.14 -3.37 21.27
C TYR A 163 9.04 -2.85 20.14
N ILE A 164 8.89 -3.35 18.92
CA ILE A 164 9.66 -2.90 17.75
C ILE A 164 9.28 -1.47 17.39
N LEU A 165 8.00 -1.12 17.46
CA LEU A 165 7.51 0.24 17.18
C LEU A 165 8.13 1.26 18.12
N PHE A 166 8.22 0.93 19.42
CA PHE A 166 8.77 1.85 20.42
C PHE A 166 10.29 1.90 20.41
N SER A 167 10.98 0.81 20.05
CA SER A 167 12.45 0.76 19.98
C SER A 167 12.99 1.24 18.64
N HIS A 168 12.38 0.82 17.54
CA HIS A 168 12.86 1.06 16.17
C HIS A 168 11.67 1.27 15.18
N PRO A 169 11.03 2.45 15.17
CA PRO A 169 9.82 2.69 14.39
C PRO A 169 9.99 2.44 12.89
N TYR A 170 11.15 2.73 12.32
CA TYR A 170 11.40 2.49 10.89
C TYR A 170 11.44 1.00 10.51
N ILE A 171 11.91 0.14 11.43
CA ILE A 171 11.86 -1.32 11.23
C ILE A 171 10.41 -1.78 11.25
N TYR A 172 9.61 -1.27 12.18
CA TYR A 172 8.18 -1.54 12.24
C TYR A 172 7.46 -1.14 10.95
N TYR A 173 7.73 0.05 10.41
CA TYR A 173 7.13 0.50 9.14
C TYR A 173 7.51 -0.40 7.97
N SER A 174 8.76 -0.83 7.91
CA SER A 174 9.21 -1.76 6.88
C SER A 174 8.49 -3.11 6.96
N LEU A 175 8.32 -3.67 8.15
CA LEU A 175 7.56 -4.90 8.37
C LEU A 175 6.08 -4.72 8.01
N TYR A 176 5.49 -3.58 8.37
CA TYR A 176 4.12 -3.23 8.01
C TYR A 176 3.92 -3.19 6.49
N PHE A 177 4.83 -2.55 5.75
CA PHE A 177 4.77 -2.49 4.29
C PHE A 177 4.91 -3.88 3.65
N ILE A 178 5.81 -4.73 4.15
CA ILE A 178 5.97 -6.10 3.67
C ILE A 178 4.69 -6.89 3.90
N LEU A 179 4.11 -6.83 5.09
CA LEU A 179 2.86 -7.51 5.41
C LEU A 179 1.71 -7.04 4.52
N GLN A 180 1.57 -5.72 4.39
CA GLN A 180 0.54 -5.11 3.55
C GLN A 180 0.69 -5.49 2.08
N PHE A 181 1.94 -5.53 1.58
CA PHE A 181 2.25 -5.96 0.21
C PHE A 181 1.84 -7.42 -0.03
N ILE A 182 2.18 -8.29 0.90
CA ILE A 182 1.82 -9.72 0.79
C ILE A 182 0.31 -9.89 0.83
N CYS A 183 -0.39 -9.27 1.78
CA CYS A 183 -1.85 -9.36 1.90
C CYS A 183 -2.55 -8.84 0.64
N ALA A 184 -2.19 -7.67 0.14
CA ALA A 184 -2.79 -7.10 -1.07
C ALA A 184 -2.45 -7.92 -2.32
N GLY A 185 -1.23 -8.41 -2.44
CA GLY A 185 -0.82 -9.29 -3.53
C GLY A 185 -1.59 -10.61 -3.54
N LEU A 186 -1.83 -11.21 -2.37
CA LEU A 186 -2.66 -12.42 -2.25
C LEU A 186 -4.12 -12.14 -2.64
N MET A 187 -4.70 -11.02 -2.19
CA MET A 187 -6.06 -10.62 -2.60
C MET A 187 -6.16 -10.46 -4.13
N ALA A 188 -5.16 -9.83 -4.74
CA ALA A 188 -5.10 -9.70 -6.19
C ALA A 188 -5.02 -11.05 -6.90
N THR A 189 -4.21 -11.99 -6.40
CA THR A 189 -4.10 -13.32 -7.01
C THR A 189 -5.36 -14.17 -6.83
N MET A 190 -6.07 -14.04 -5.69
CA MET A 190 -7.36 -14.72 -5.49
C MET A 190 -8.39 -14.29 -6.53
N SER A 191 -8.39 -13.02 -6.94
CA SER A 191 -9.31 -12.53 -7.97
C SER A 191 -9.10 -13.18 -9.33
N LEU A 192 -7.86 -13.63 -9.65
CA LEU A 192 -7.58 -14.38 -10.89
C LEU A 192 -8.26 -15.76 -10.90
N VAL A 193 -8.48 -16.36 -9.72
CA VAL A 193 -9.12 -17.67 -9.63
C VAL A 193 -10.61 -17.58 -9.92
N VAL A 194 -11.20 -16.41 -9.59
CA VAL A 194 -12.64 -16.16 -9.76
C VAL A 194 -12.98 -15.60 -11.15
N SER A 195 -11.99 -15.04 -11.85
CA SER A 195 -12.19 -14.44 -13.18
C SER A 195 -11.97 -15.44 -14.31
#